data_3f41b8554b37b7d063ef16fce1578239
#
_entry.id   3f41b8554b37b7d063ef16fce1578239
#
_cell.length_a   1.000
_cell.length_b   1.000
_cell.length_c   1.000
_cell.angle_alpha   90.00
_cell.angle_beta   90.00
_cell.angle_gamma   90.00
#
_symmetry.space_group_name_H-M   'P 1'
#
loop_
_entity.id
_entity.type
_entity.pdbx_description
1 polymer ?
#
loop_
_entity_poly.entity_id
_entity_poly.type
_entity_poly.pdbx_seq_one_letter_code
_entity_poly.pdbx_strand_id
1 'polypeptide(L)'
;MKFNKRLGKEDLIGEGVLTKDDIIDVLKTLVDIRNGKQNCDDIDHLGNRRIRSVGEMVSNQVRVGLLRVERAVRERLNVAEAEGFGPAELINAKPVTAAINEFFGSSQLSQFMDQNNPLSEVTHKRRVSALGPGGLTRERAGFEVRDVHPTHYGRVCPIETPEGPNIGLINSLSVYARVNDFGFIETPYREIINGKVSENIKYISAIEEGEFVIAQASAVLDKNNKFVEELVPVRYRNEFELVTPDRVDLMDVSPQQVVSIAAALIPFLEHDDANRALMGSNMMRQAVPTLSTETPLVGTGMERTVARNSGDCVIAKNAGIIEKVDSGRIVVRKNLKDISGTGSAVDIYNLIKYTRSNQNTCINQKPIVSEGDRVSKGDILADGSSIDLGELALGQNIKIAFMPWHGYNFEDSILISDRLVQEDKLTSIHIVEETCTSRDTKLGPDEITADIPNVGDSALSKLDECGIVHIGA
;
A
#
# COMPACT_ATOMS: atom_id res chain seq x y z
N MET A 1 23.30 5.14 -15.97
CA MET A 1 21.97 4.92 -16.56
C MET A 1 21.38 6.21 -17.15
N LYS A 2 20.93 7.18 -16.37
CA LYS A 2 20.29 8.41 -16.87
C LYS A 2 21.16 9.23 -17.85
N PHE A 3 22.44 9.46 -17.50
CA PHE A 3 23.39 10.12 -18.41
C PHE A 3 23.70 9.28 -19.65
N ASN A 4 23.81 7.97 -19.52
CA ASN A 4 24.08 7.09 -20.65
C ASN A 4 22.94 7.13 -21.69
N LYS A 5 21.67 7.10 -21.24
CA LYS A 5 20.51 7.29 -22.14
C LYS A 5 20.52 8.63 -22.84
N ARG A 6 20.79 9.73 -22.13
CA ARG A 6 20.89 11.08 -22.73
C ARG A 6 22.00 11.21 -23.76
N LEU A 7 23.09 10.46 -23.56
CA LEU A 7 24.26 10.46 -24.46
C LEU A 7 24.18 9.39 -25.55
N GLY A 8 23.07 8.62 -25.60
CA GLY A 8 22.89 7.52 -26.54
C GLY A 8 23.87 6.35 -26.32
N LYS A 9 24.39 6.20 -25.10
CA LYS A 9 25.28 5.10 -24.72
C LYS A 9 24.45 3.93 -24.15
N GLU A 10 24.90 2.70 -24.42
CA GLU A 10 24.34 1.51 -23.78
C GLU A 10 24.57 1.53 -22.26
N ASP A 11 23.61 0.98 -21.51
CA ASP A 11 23.76 0.84 -20.07
C ASP A 11 24.87 -0.16 -19.75
N LEU A 12 25.92 0.30 -19.12
CA LEU A 12 26.99 -0.55 -18.62
C LEU A 12 26.48 -1.35 -17.40
N ILE A 13 26.45 -2.65 -17.54
CA ILE A 13 26.19 -3.59 -16.45
C ILE A 13 27.49 -3.75 -15.66
N GLY A 14 27.57 -3.18 -14.47
CA GLY A 14 28.76 -3.27 -13.63
C GLY A 14 28.60 -2.59 -12.28
N GLU A 15 29.63 -2.62 -11.46
CA GLU A 15 29.68 -1.88 -10.21
C GLU A 15 29.54 -0.38 -10.50
N GLY A 16 28.59 0.30 -9.83
CA GLY A 16 28.31 1.72 -10.04
C GLY A 16 29.44 2.66 -9.57
N VAL A 17 30.65 2.45 -10.08
CA VAL A 17 31.85 3.21 -9.76
C VAL A 17 32.03 4.35 -10.75
N LEU A 18 32.38 5.52 -10.26
CA LEU A 18 32.62 6.72 -11.09
C LEU A 18 33.85 6.50 -11.99
N THR A 19 33.67 6.64 -13.29
CA THR A 19 34.72 6.54 -14.31
C THR A 19 35.21 7.92 -14.79
N LYS A 20 36.37 7.97 -15.44
CA LYS A 20 36.87 9.22 -16.05
C LYS A 20 35.94 9.74 -17.14
N ASP A 21 35.33 8.84 -17.90
CA ASP A 21 34.38 9.19 -18.96
C ASP A 21 33.12 9.82 -18.41
N ASP A 22 32.60 9.35 -17.26
CA ASP A 22 31.46 9.96 -16.57
C ASP A 22 31.77 11.42 -16.16
N ILE A 23 32.98 11.68 -15.68
CA ILE A 23 33.41 13.04 -15.31
C ILE A 23 33.44 13.96 -16.55
N ILE A 24 33.97 13.46 -17.67
CA ILE A 24 34.03 14.22 -18.93
C ILE A 24 32.63 14.51 -19.46
N ASP A 25 31.74 13.53 -19.42
CA ASP A 25 30.35 13.68 -19.88
C ASP A 25 29.57 14.68 -18.99
N VAL A 26 29.77 14.69 -17.68
CA VAL A 26 29.20 15.69 -16.79
C VAL A 26 29.71 17.09 -17.13
N LEU A 27 31.02 17.25 -17.32
CA LEU A 27 31.61 18.55 -17.69
C LEU A 27 31.08 19.04 -19.04
N LYS A 28 30.95 18.16 -20.03
CA LYS A 28 30.38 18.47 -21.34
C LYS A 28 28.93 18.96 -21.21
N THR A 29 28.12 18.25 -20.44
CA THR A 29 26.73 18.64 -20.17
C THR A 29 26.64 20.01 -19.50
N LEU A 30 27.48 20.29 -18.51
CA LEU A 30 27.53 21.60 -17.85
C LEU A 30 27.92 22.74 -18.81
N VAL A 31 28.88 22.48 -19.72
CA VAL A 31 29.27 23.45 -20.75
C VAL A 31 28.14 23.68 -21.75
N ASP A 32 27.41 22.62 -22.13
CA ASP A 32 26.27 22.74 -23.05
C ASP A 32 25.10 23.51 -22.42
N ILE A 33 24.83 23.31 -21.13
CA ILE A 33 23.85 24.12 -20.37
C ILE A 33 24.28 25.59 -20.33
N ARG A 34 25.57 25.86 -19.99
CA ARG A 34 26.11 27.22 -19.96
C ARG A 34 25.99 27.92 -21.32
N ASN A 35 26.18 27.19 -22.39
CA ASN A 35 26.10 27.72 -23.76
C ASN A 35 24.66 27.80 -24.31
N GLY A 36 23.65 27.45 -23.52
CA GLY A 36 22.23 27.48 -23.92
C GLY A 36 21.83 26.39 -24.91
N LYS A 37 22.65 25.34 -25.09
CA LYS A 37 22.33 24.19 -25.93
C LYS A 37 21.41 23.16 -25.25
N GLN A 38 21.43 23.13 -23.93
CA GLN A 38 20.57 22.29 -23.10
C GLN A 38 19.98 23.10 -21.96
N ASN A 39 18.76 22.75 -21.55
CA ASN A 39 18.10 23.32 -20.38
C ASN A 39 18.49 22.57 -19.12
N CYS A 40 18.38 23.22 -17.96
CA CYS A 40 18.49 22.56 -16.67
C CYS A 40 17.39 21.51 -16.51
N ASP A 41 17.72 20.43 -15.79
CA ASP A 41 16.73 19.41 -15.45
C ASP A 41 15.68 19.96 -14.49
N ASP A 42 14.45 19.57 -14.72
CA ASP A 42 13.38 19.77 -13.76
C ASP A 42 13.56 18.81 -12.58
N ILE A 43 13.69 19.38 -11.37
CA ILE A 43 13.93 18.62 -10.14
C ILE A 43 12.69 17.77 -9.78
N ASP A 44 11.48 18.27 -10.08
CA ASP A 44 10.23 17.61 -9.71
C ASP A 44 9.77 16.55 -10.71
N HIS A 45 10.44 16.45 -11.85
CA HIS A 45 10.20 15.41 -12.83
C HIS A 45 10.48 14.02 -12.25
N LEU A 46 9.52 13.08 -12.34
CA LEU A 46 9.66 11.71 -11.79
C LEU A 46 10.78 10.87 -12.43
N GLY A 47 11.32 11.32 -13.56
CA GLY A 47 12.58 10.79 -14.11
C GLY A 47 13.83 11.20 -13.31
N ASN A 48 13.73 12.20 -12.44
CA ASN A 48 14.80 12.70 -11.59
C ASN A 48 14.62 12.33 -10.11
N ARG A 49 13.40 11.91 -9.74
CA ARG A 49 13.04 11.47 -8.39
C ARG A 49 12.83 9.97 -8.42
N ARG A 50 13.60 9.23 -7.63
CA ARG A 50 13.47 7.80 -7.51
C ARG A 50 12.87 7.43 -6.14
N ILE A 51 12.25 6.27 -6.08
CA ILE A 51 11.74 5.67 -4.85
C ILE A 51 12.80 4.74 -4.28
N ARG A 52 13.00 4.81 -2.97
CA ARG A 52 13.74 3.83 -2.19
C ARG A 52 12.74 2.90 -1.52
N SER A 53 12.71 1.65 -1.95
CA SER A 53 11.86 0.62 -1.35
C SER A 53 12.43 0.14 -0.01
N VAL A 54 11.62 -0.59 0.75
CA VAL A 54 12.04 -1.17 2.04
C VAL A 54 13.26 -2.08 1.88
N GLY A 55 13.36 -2.84 0.79
CA GLY A 55 14.50 -3.72 0.51
C GLY A 55 15.84 -2.96 0.43
N GLU A 56 15.86 -1.82 -0.26
CA GLU A 56 17.05 -0.97 -0.35
C GLU A 56 17.40 -0.36 1.01
N MET A 57 16.40 0.12 1.76
CA MET A 57 16.63 0.71 3.07
C MET A 57 17.19 -0.30 4.08
N VAL A 58 16.63 -1.51 4.11
CA VAL A 58 17.12 -2.60 4.97
C VAL A 58 18.53 -3.04 4.54
N SER A 59 18.79 -3.17 3.24
CA SER A 59 20.12 -3.49 2.71
C SER A 59 21.19 -2.48 3.18
N ASN A 60 20.86 -1.19 3.18
CA ASN A 60 21.73 -0.16 3.70
C ASN A 60 22.00 -0.31 5.21
N GLN A 61 20.98 -0.68 6.01
CA GLN A 61 21.17 -0.92 7.44
C GLN A 61 22.02 -2.16 7.71
N VAL A 62 21.80 -3.24 6.95
CA VAL A 62 22.66 -4.44 7.02
C VAL A 62 24.12 -4.07 6.69
N ARG A 63 24.35 -3.26 5.64
CA ARG A 63 25.69 -2.77 5.29
C ARG A 63 26.33 -1.99 6.43
N VAL A 64 25.60 -1.07 7.09
CA VAL A 64 26.08 -0.32 8.26
C VAL A 64 26.44 -1.28 9.40
N GLY A 65 25.59 -2.28 9.66
CA GLY A 65 25.84 -3.32 10.65
C GLY A 65 27.10 -4.13 10.34
N LEU A 66 27.30 -4.54 9.09
CA LEU A 66 28.49 -5.27 8.65
C LEU A 66 29.76 -4.44 8.77
N LEU A 67 29.73 -3.15 8.45
CA LEU A 67 30.87 -2.23 8.64
C LEU A 67 31.26 -2.10 10.14
N ARG A 68 30.27 -2.11 11.03
CA ARG A 68 30.51 -2.14 12.49
C ARG A 68 31.16 -3.47 12.92
N VAL A 69 30.71 -4.60 12.35
CA VAL A 69 31.31 -5.92 12.60
C VAL A 69 32.75 -5.97 12.06
N GLU A 70 32.97 -5.52 10.83
CA GLU A 70 34.32 -5.44 10.24
C GLU A 70 35.31 -4.66 11.12
N ARG A 71 34.86 -3.48 11.59
CA ARG A 71 35.70 -2.65 12.50
C ARG A 71 36.01 -3.39 13.80
N ALA A 72 35.02 -4.01 14.43
CA ALA A 72 35.20 -4.77 15.67
C ALA A 72 36.12 -5.97 15.48
N VAL A 73 36.01 -6.69 14.36
CA VAL A 73 36.89 -7.80 14.02
C VAL A 73 38.35 -7.33 13.80
N ARG A 74 38.51 -6.21 13.08
CA ARG A 74 39.84 -5.60 12.85
C ARG A 74 40.48 -5.15 14.17
N GLU A 75 39.74 -4.55 15.07
CA GLU A 75 40.21 -4.17 16.41
C GLU A 75 40.61 -5.39 17.22
N ARG A 76 39.80 -6.45 17.23
CA ARG A 76 40.12 -7.71 17.93
C ARG A 76 41.37 -8.39 17.36
N LEU A 77 41.52 -8.44 16.04
CA LEU A 77 42.71 -9.01 15.40
C LEU A 77 43.98 -8.23 15.74
N ASN A 78 43.89 -6.91 15.91
CA ASN A 78 45.04 -6.08 16.30
C ASN A 78 45.44 -6.28 17.79
N VAL A 79 44.51 -6.68 18.64
CA VAL A 79 44.74 -6.89 20.08
C VAL A 79 45.07 -8.35 20.41
N ALA A 80 44.59 -9.29 19.61
CA ALA A 80 44.82 -10.72 19.80
C ALA A 80 46.22 -11.10 19.37
N GLU A 81 47.04 -11.54 20.30
CA GLU A 81 48.28 -12.32 20.00
C GLU A 81 47.84 -13.62 19.30
N ALA A 82 48.47 -13.93 18.19
CA ALA A 82 48.02 -14.75 17.06
C ALA A 82 47.69 -16.25 17.31
N GLU A 83 47.48 -16.73 18.51
CA GLU A 83 47.25 -18.16 18.76
C GLU A 83 45.96 -18.42 19.53
N GLY A 84 44.97 -18.95 18.83
CA GLY A 84 43.83 -19.63 19.46
C GLY A 84 42.42 -19.16 19.17
N PHE A 85 42.18 -18.07 18.45
CA PHE A 85 40.81 -17.57 18.18
C PHE A 85 40.23 -18.17 16.90
N GLY A 86 39.10 -18.85 17.05
CA GLY A 86 38.28 -19.31 15.92
C GLY A 86 37.45 -18.19 15.28
N PRO A 87 36.97 -18.33 14.02
CA PRO A 87 36.13 -17.34 13.35
C PRO A 87 34.86 -17.01 14.13
N ALA A 88 34.28 -17.98 14.83
CA ALA A 88 33.06 -17.80 15.64
C ALA A 88 33.25 -16.86 16.84
N GLU A 89 34.46 -16.80 17.40
CA GLU A 89 34.80 -15.93 18.54
C GLU A 89 35.09 -14.50 18.11
N LEU A 90 35.59 -14.33 16.87
CA LEU A 90 35.90 -13.02 16.28
C LEU A 90 34.66 -12.32 15.78
N ILE A 91 33.71 -13.05 15.20
CA ILE A 91 32.52 -12.49 14.57
C ILE A 91 31.37 -12.37 15.57
N ASN A 92 30.87 -11.17 15.76
CA ASN A 92 29.70 -10.90 16.57
C ASN A 92 28.55 -10.38 15.68
N ALA A 93 27.42 -11.07 15.64
CA ALA A 93 26.26 -10.70 14.86
C ALA A 93 25.41 -9.57 15.51
N LYS A 94 25.61 -9.27 16.80
CA LYS A 94 24.83 -8.26 17.54
C LYS A 94 24.75 -6.88 16.86
N PRO A 95 25.84 -6.31 16.29
CA PRO A 95 25.75 -5.02 15.61
C PRO A 95 24.84 -4.99 14.40
N VAL A 96 24.70 -6.11 13.67
CA VAL A 96 23.77 -6.22 12.53
C VAL A 96 22.34 -6.29 13.04
N THR A 97 22.09 -7.14 14.04
CA THR A 97 20.77 -7.24 14.68
C THR A 97 20.33 -5.90 15.28
N ALA A 98 21.24 -5.19 15.95
CA ALA A 98 20.98 -3.87 16.51
C ALA A 98 20.63 -2.84 15.43
N ALA A 99 21.33 -2.81 14.31
CA ALA A 99 21.06 -1.89 13.21
C ALA A 99 19.69 -2.16 12.56
N ILE A 100 19.32 -3.43 12.41
CA ILE A 100 18.00 -3.82 11.87
C ILE A 100 16.88 -3.43 12.85
N ASN A 101 17.05 -3.73 14.14
CA ASN A 101 16.08 -3.40 15.18
C ASN A 101 15.92 -1.86 15.33
N GLU A 102 17.01 -1.10 15.22
CA GLU A 102 16.99 0.36 15.22
C GLU A 102 16.17 0.91 14.04
N PHE A 103 16.33 0.33 12.85
CA PHE A 103 15.57 0.73 11.68
C PHE A 103 14.07 0.46 11.85
N PHE A 104 13.67 -0.77 12.18
CA PHE A 104 12.25 -1.11 12.32
C PHE A 104 11.59 -0.49 13.55
N GLY A 105 12.34 -0.22 14.63
CA GLY A 105 11.81 0.36 15.87
C GLY A 105 11.80 1.88 15.94
N SER A 106 12.71 2.57 15.23
CA SER A 106 12.92 4.02 15.42
C SER A 106 12.87 4.83 14.13
N SER A 107 12.82 4.20 12.95
CA SER A 107 12.76 4.93 11.68
C SER A 107 11.40 5.60 11.48
N GLN A 108 11.40 6.84 10.99
CA GLN A 108 10.18 7.57 10.62
C GLN A 108 9.37 6.85 9.51
N LEU A 109 10.03 6.06 8.68
CA LEU A 109 9.41 5.32 7.58
C LEU A 109 8.87 3.95 8.01
N SER A 110 9.29 3.43 9.15
CA SER A 110 8.71 2.25 9.76
C SER A 110 7.57 2.69 10.68
N GLN A 111 6.34 2.40 10.30
CA GLN A 111 5.14 2.89 10.97
C GLN A 111 4.23 1.71 11.35
N PHE A 112 3.41 1.90 12.37
CA PHE A 112 2.29 1.00 12.64
C PHE A 112 1.36 0.99 11.42
N MET A 113 1.00 -0.22 10.96
CA MET A 113 0.08 -0.37 9.83
C MET A 113 -1.31 0.10 10.22
N ASP A 114 -1.92 0.94 9.37
CA ASP A 114 -3.34 1.27 9.45
C ASP A 114 -4.15 0.01 9.14
N GLN A 115 -4.86 -0.50 10.13
CA GLN A 115 -5.57 -1.77 10.08
C GLN A 115 -7.05 -1.62 10.49
N ASN A 116 -7.67 -0.49 10.13
CA ASN A 116 -9.10 -0.27 10.34
C ASN A 116 -9.94 -1.19 9.46
N ASN A 117 -9.58 -1.28 8.18
CA ASN A 117 -10.26 -2.07 7.17
C ASN A 117 -9.26 -2.53 6.09
N PRO A 118 -9.63 -3.48 5.21
CA PRO A 118 -8.73 -3.97 4.17
C PRO A 118 -8.18 -2.89 3.25
N LEU A 119 -8.98 -1.86 2.94
CA LEU A 119 -8.55 -0.75 2.10
C LEU A 119 -7.46 0.09 2.77
N SER A 120 -7.56 0.34 4.07
CA SER A 120 -6.53 1.09 4.81
C SER A 120 -5.18 0.40 4.80
N GLU A 121 -5.15 -0.92 4.88
CA GLU A 121 -3.92 -1.72 4.78
C GLU A 121 -3.27 -1.62 3.39
N VAL A 122 -4.06 -1.82 2.34
CA VAL A 122 -3.57 -1.76 0.96
C VAL A 122 -3.03 -0.37 0.62
N THR A 123 -3.75 0.68 0.98
CA THR A 123 -3.35 2.06 0.71
C THR A 123 -2.12 2.46 1.51
N HIS A 124 -1.98 2.00 2.76
CA HIS A 124 -0.79 2.24 3.57
C HIS A 124 0.47 1.61 2.97
N LYS A 125 0.35 0.36 2.48
CA LYS A 125 1.46 -0.36 1.83
C LYS A 125 1.90 0.28 0.49
N ARG A 126 1.00 0.99 -0.20
CA ARG A 126 1.26 1.67 -1.48
C ARG A 126 1.60 3.16 -1.34
N ARG A 127 1.83 3.63 -0.13
CA ARG A 127 2.14 5.03 0.15
C ARG A 127 3.57 5.39 -0.22
N VAL A 128 3.73 6.56 -0.82
CA VAL A 128 5.02 7.15 -1.19
C VAL A 128 5.20 8.44 -0.39
N SER A 129 6.25 8.50 0.42
CA SER A 129 6.57 9.67 1.26
C SER A 129 7.80 10.39 0.75
N ALA A 130 7.74 11.72 0.69
CA ALA A 130 8.90 12.57 0.44
C ALA A 130 9.70 12.88 1.72
N LEU A 131 9.18 12.47 2.88
CA LEU A 131 9.77 12.69 4.20
C LEU A 131 10.74 11.56 4.57
N GLY A 132 11.50 11.76 5.63
CA GLY A 132 12.35 10.75 6.23
C GLY A 132 13.84 10.91 5.93
N PRO A 133 14.68 9.93 6.27
CA PRO A 133 16.13 10.00 6.10
C PRO A 133 16.52 10.21 4.64
N GLY A 134 17.24 11.31 4.36
CA GLY A 134 17.63 11.70 3.00
C GLY A 134 16.50 12.29 2.15
N GLY A 135 15.32 12.53 2.73
CA GLY A 135 14.21 13.24 2.14
C GLY A 135 14.08 14.69 2.60
N LEU A 136 12.88 15.25 2.40
CA LEU A 136 12.55 16.63 2.78
C LEU A 136 12.08 16.70 4.25
N THR A 137 12.16 17.88 4.84
CA THR A 137 11.45 18.23 6.08
C THR A 137 10.23 19.06 5.75
N ARG A 138 9.18 18.99 6.59
CA ARG A 138 7.92 19.71 6.35
C ARG A 138 8.12 21.21 6.18
N GLU A 139 9.00 21.78 6.98
CA GLU A 139 9.28 23.23 7.02
C GLU A 139 10.06 23.71 5.79
N ARG A 140 10.86 22.81 5.17
CA ARG A 140 11.68 23.13 4.00
C ARG A 140 11.00 22.81 2.68
N ALA A 141 9.86 22.14 2.71
CA ALA A 141 9.12 21.77 1.51
C ALA A 141 8.31 22.99 1.02
N GLY A 142 8.71 23.58 -0.10
CA GLY A 142 7.99 24.63 -0.82
C GLY A 142 6.72 24.11 -1.50
N PHE A 143 5.98 25.01 -2.13
CA PHE A 143 4.77 24.66 -2.90
C PHE A 143 5.09 23.80 -4.12
N GLU A 144 6.19 24.05 -4.81
CA GLU A 144 6.60 23.34 -6.03
C GLU A 144 6.68 21.82 -5.83
N VAL A 145 7.23 21.37 -4.68
CA VAL A 145 7.36 19.93 -4.36
C VAL A 145 6.01 19.30 -4.01
N ARG A 146 5.04 20.12 -3.57
CA ARG A 146 3.69 19.66 -3.15
C ARG A 146 2.69 19.64 -4.29
N ASP A 147 3.01 20.32 -5.39
CA ASP A 147 2.14 20.42 -6.55
C ASP A 147 2.12 19.13 -7.37
N VAL A 148 1.07 18.98 -8.17
CA VAL A 148 0.95 17.88 -9.12
C VAL A 148 1.76 18.19 -10.37
N HIS A 149 2.76 17.36 -10.64
CA HIS A 149 3.58 17.48 -11.83
C HIS A 149 2.99 16.66 -13.01
N PRO A 150 3.08 17.07 -14.26
CA PRO A 150 2.57 16.31 -15.42
C PRO A 150 3.08 14.86 -15.48
N THR A 151 4.30 14.58 -15.02
CA THR A 151 4.87 13.23 -14.97
C THR A 151 4.25 12.32 -13.90
N HIS A 152 3.38 12.86 -13.04
CA HIS A 152 2.59 12.06 -12.09
C HIS A 152 1.53 11.20 -12.80
N TYR A 153 1.19 11.52 -14.05
CA TYR A 153 0.20 10.77 -14.81
C TYR A 153 0.50 9.27 -14.85
N GLY A 154 -0.44 8.47 -14.40
CA GLY A 154 -0.33 7.01 -14.33
C GLY A 154 0.68 6.46 -13.30
N ARG A 155 1.36 7.31 -12.52
CA ARG A 155 2.38 6.93 -11.54
C ARG A 155 1.99 7.26 -10.12
N VAL A 156 1.58 8.49 -9.89
CA VAL A 156 1.19 9.00 -8.57
C VAL A 156 -0.21 9.59 -8.68
N CYS A 157 -1.09 9.22 -7.77
CA CYS A 157 -2.45 9.74 -7.74
C CYS A 157 -2.46 11.25 -7.45
N PRO A 158 -3.16 12.06 -8.25
CA PRO A 158 -3.24 13.49 -8.01
C PRO A 158 -4.24 13.87 -6.91
N ILE A 159 -5.09 12.93 -6.49
CA ILE A 159 -6.22 13.17 -5.56
C ILE A 159 -5.87 12.72 -4.14
N GLU A 160 -5.33 11.51 -3.98
CA GLU A 160 -5.10 10.91 -2.66
C GLU A 160 -3.84 11.46 -2.01
N THR A 161 -4.02 12.40 -1.08
CA THR A 161 -2.97 12.98 -0.23
C THR A 161 -3.58 13.37 1.11
N PRO A 162 -2.82 13.41 2.23
CA PRO A 162 -3.35 13.91 3.49
C PRO A 162 -3.76 15.37 3.41
N GLU A 163 -4.70 15.76 4.25
CA GLU A 163 -5.04 17.15 4.51
C GLU A 163 -4.11 17.72 5.60
N GLY A 164 -3.72 18.99 5.46
CA GLY A 164 -2.89 19.67 6.45
C GLY A 164 -1.40 19.75 6.09
N PRO A 165 -0.46 19.73 7.08
CA PRO A 165 0.95 20.04 6.85
C PRO A 165 1.69 19.11 5.89
N ASN A 166 1.19 17.90 5.72
CA ASN A 166 1.79 16.86 4.87
C ASN A 166 1.20 16.80 3.45
N ILE A 167 0.33 17.75 3.07
CA ILE A 167 -0.26 17.80 1.74
C ILE A 167 0.81 17.77 0.66
N GLY A 168 0.66 16.92 -0.35
CA GLY A 168 1.59 16.79 -1.46
C GLY A 168 2.93 16.12 -1.12
N LEU A 169 3.26 15.90 0.17
CA LEU A 169 4.48 15.21 0.60
C LEU A 169 4.29 13.71 0.81
N ILE A 170 3.06 13.31 1.09
CA ILE A 170 2.68 11.91 1.23
C ILE A 170 1.64 11.63 0.15
N ASN A 171 2.00 10.78 -0.79
CA ASN A 171 1.18 10.44 -1.95
C ASN A 171 0.97 8.92 -2.03
N SER A 172 0.06 8.49 -2.90
CA SER A 172 -0.19 7.08 -3.17
C SER A 172 0.15 6.73 -4.61
N LEU A 173 0.67 5.52 -4.83
CA LEU A 173 0.90 4.99 -6.17
C LEU A 173 -0.43 4.80 -6.91
N SER A 174 -0.44 5.11 -8.19
CA SER A 174 -1.57 4.80 -9.08
C SER A 174 -1.81 3.29 -9.18
N VAL A 175 -3.02 2.90 -9.57
CA VAL A 175 -3.47 1.49 -9.57
C VAL A 175 -2.49 0.56 -10.28
N TYR A 176 -2.06 0.90 -11.49
CA TYR A 176 -1.20 0.06 -12.32
C TYR A 176 0.29 0.42 -12.25
N ALA A 177 0.65 1.43 -11.46
CA ALA A 177 2.04 1.86 -11.31
C ALA A 177 2.88 0.79 -10.59
N ARG A 178 4.10 0.60 -11.03
CA ARG A 178 5.11 -0.23 -10.38
C ARG A 178 6.45 0.49 -10.31
N VAL A 179 7.31 0.03 -9.42
CA VAL A 179 8.69 0.54 -9.28
C VAL A 179 9.63 -0.44 -9.97
N ASN A 180 10.50 0.06 -10.83
CA ASN A 180 11.51 -0.75 -11.50
C ASN A 180 12.71 -1.04 -10.58
N ASP A 181 13.65 -1.88 -11.06
CA ASP A 181 14.85 -2.27 -10.30
C ASP A 181 15.77 -1.09 -9.93
N PHE A 182 15.64 0.03 -10.63
CA PHE A 182 16.40 1.25 -10.38
C PHE A 182 15.69 2.24 -9.46
N GLY A 183 14.45 1.96 -9.05
CA GLY A 183 13.65 2.81 -8.18
C GLY A 183 12.80 3.85 -8.90
N PHE A 184 12.68 3.83 -10.22
CA PHE A 184 11.79 4.72 -10.95
C PHE A 184 10.41 4.12 -11.11
N ILE A 185 9.38 4.99 -11.07
CA ILE A 185 8.00 4.56 -11.24
C ILE A 185 7.71 4.42 -12.72
N GLU A 186 7.17 3.28 -13.10
CA GLU A 186 6.72 2.95 -14.45
C GLU A 186 5.22 2.80 -14.50
N THR A 187 4.64 3.12 -15.65
CA THR A 187 3.22 2.95 -15.94
C THR A 187 3.03 2.12 -17.20
N PRO A 188 1.97 1.29 -17.31
CA PRO A 188 1.74 0.44 -18.47
C PRO A 188 1.06 1.21 -19.60
N TYR A 189 1.47 0.91 -20.82
CA TYR A 189 0.86 1.37 -22.07
C TYR A 189 0.69 0.21 -23.03
N ARG A 190 -0.31 0.30 -23.91
CA ARG A 190 -0.49 -0.63 -25.04
C ARG A 190 0.30 -0.12 -26.23
N GLU A 191 1.04 -1.00 -26.89
CA GLU A 191 1.77 -0.65 -28.12
C GLU A 191 0.81 -0.57 -29.31
N ILE A 192 1.08 0.40 -30.21
CA ILE A 192 0.37 0.55 -31.47
C ILE A 192 1.30 0.16 -32.61
N ILE A 193 0.90 -0.82 -33.40
CA ILE A 193 1.67 -1.31 -34.53
C ILE A 193 0.81 -1.10 -35.81
N ASN A 194 1.31 -0.28 -36.75
CA ASN A 194 0.61 0.04 -38.00
C ASN A 194 -0.83 0.55 -37.80
N GLY A 195 -1.04 1.47 -36.86
CA GLY A 195 -2.35 2.04 -36.54
C GLY A 195 -3.34 1.08 -35.89
N LYS A 196 -2.86 -0.09 -35.38
CA LYS A 196 -3.65 -1.08 -34.63
C LYS A 196 -3.12 -1.21 -33.22
N VAL A 197 -4.02 -1.10 -32.24
CA VAL A 197 -3.70 -1.29 -30.83
C VAL A 197 -3.43 -2.77 -30.55
N SER A 198 -2.24 -3.07 -30.06
CA SER A 198 -1.82 -4.41 -29.65
C SER A 198 -2.29 -4.74 -28.22
N GLU A 199 -2.34 -6.03 -27.90
CA GLU A 199 -2.52 -6.50 -26.51
C GLU A 199 -1.21 -6.48 -25.71
N ASN A 200 -0.08 -6.21 -26.35
CA ASN A 200 1.20 -6.10 -25.69
C ASN A 200 1.22 -4.88 -24.76
N ILE A 201 1.55 -5.11 -23.50
CA ILE A 201 1.68 -4.07 -22.50
C ILE A 201 3.17 -3.82 -22.24
N LYS A 202 3.59 -2.56 -22.42
CA LYS A 202 4.94 -2.10 -22.12
C LYS A 202 4.91 -1.14 -20.93
N TYR A 203 5.77 -1.39 -19.96
CA TYR A 203 5.95 -0.47 -18.83
C TYR A 203 7.03 0.55 -19.18
N ILE A 204 6.71 1.82 -19.03
CA ILE A 204 7.55 2.92 -19.46
C ILE A 204 7.79 3.89 -18.31
N SER A 205 9.04 4.32 -18.14
CA SER A 205 9.45 5.32 -17.17
C SER A 205 9.12 6.74 -17.64
N ALA A 206 9.08 7.70 -16.70
CA ALA A 206 8.79 9.09 -17.03
C ALA A 206 9.82 9.73 -18.00
N ILE A 207 11.05 9.21 -18.04
CA ILE A 207 12.10 9.72 -18.95
C ILE A 207 11.80 9.33 -20.39
N GLU A 208 11.37 8.07 -20.59
CA GLU A 208 11.09 7.53 -21.93
C GLU A 208 9.78 8.03 -22.49
N GLU A 209 8.80 8.30 -21.62
CA GLU A 209 7.46 8.71 -22.00
C GLU A 209 7.42 9.98 -22.87
N GLY A 210 8.31 10.94 -22.60
CA GLY A 210 8.38 12.18 -23.38
C GLY A 210 8.75 12.03 -24.85
N GLU A 211 9.20 10.84 -25.29
CA GLU A 211 9.57 10.54 -26.66
C GLU A 211 8.39 10.00 -27.48
N PHE A 212 7.31 9.53 -26.83
CA PHE A 212 6.19 8.85 -27.46
C PHE A 212 4.94 9.72 -27.51
N VAL A 213 4.15 9.53 -28.58
CA VAL A 213 2.80 10.10 -28.73
C VAL A 213 1.79 9.09 -28.17
N ILE A 214 1.08 9.47 -27.11
CA ILE A 214 0.25 8.55 -26.32
C ILE A 214 -1.22 8.93 -26.46
N ALA A 215 -2.04 8.01 -26.97
CA ALA A 215 -3.49 8.17 -27.05
C ALA A 215 -4.16 7.92 -25.69
N GLN A 216 -5.25 8.63 -25.43
CA GLN A 216 -6.07 8.42 -24.25
C GLN A 216 -6.84 7.10 -24.32
N ALA A 217 -7.11 6.49 -23.16
CA ALA A 217 -7.89 5.24 -23.07
C ALA A 217 -9.34 5.38 -23.55
N SER A 218 -9.88 6.61 -23.61
CA SER A 218 -11.24 6.91 -24.07
C SER A 218 -11.40 6.94 -25.59
N ALA A 219 -10.29 6.88 -26.35
CA ALA A 219 -10.34 6.88 -27.82
C ALA A 219 -11.12 5.67 -28.35
N VAL A 220 -12.05 5.92 -29.27
CA VAL A 220 -12.95 4.89 -29.82
C VAL A 220 -12.20 3.98 -30.78
N LEU A 221 -12.27 2.65 -30.49
CA LEU A 221 -11.67 1.62 -31.33
C LEU A 221 -12.73 0.80 -32.06
N ASP A 222 -12.43 0.40 -33.31
CA ASP A 222 -13.23 -0.54 -34.07
C ASP A 222 -13.01 -1.99 -33.59
N LYS A 223 -13.83 -2.93 -34.04
CA LYS A 223 -13.71 -4.37 -33.78
C LYS A 223 -12.33 -4.96 -34.12
N ASN A 224 -11.59 -4.30 -34.99
CA ASN A 224 -10.23 -4.67 -35.38
C ASN A 224 -9.14 -3.98 -34.55
N ASN A 225 -9.48 -3.29 -33.44
CA ASN A 225 -8.59 -2.48 -32.62
C ASN A 225 -7.91 -1.33 -33.39
N LYS A 226 -8.58 -0.72 -34.37
CA LYS A 226 -8.14 0.49 -35.07
C LYS A 226 -8.93 1.70 -34.59
N PHE A 227 -8.31 2.87 -34.59
CA PHE A 227 -9.01 4.12 -34.27
C PHE A 227 -10.07 4.41 -35.31
N VAL A 228 -11.25 4.83 -34.89
CA VAL A 228 -12.39 5.19 -35.73
C VAL A 228 -12.31 6.66 -36.15
N GLU A 229 -11.78 7.51 -35.30
CA GLU A 229 -11.71 8.94 -35.46
C GLU A 229 -10.53 9.34 -36.36
N GLU A 230 -10.72 10.36 -37.23
CA GLU A 230 -9.66 10.92 -38.09
C GLU A 230 -8.59 11.65 -37.23
N LEU A 231 -8.98 12.24 -36.11
CA LEU A 231 -8.09 12.93 -35.18
C LEU A 231 -8.29 12.35 -33.80
N VAL A 232 -7.23 11.82 -33.21
CA VAL A 232 -7.21 11.18 -31.90
C VAL A 232 -6.61 12.15 -30.88
N PRO A 233 -7.25 12.34 -29.72
CA PRO A 233 -6.67 13.11 -28.61
C PRO A 233 -5.48 12.35 -28.02
N VAL A 234 -4.33 13.01 -28.02
CA VAL A 234 -3.06 12.43 -27.55
C VAL A 234 -2.38 13.35 -26.55
N ARG A 235 -1.46 12.78 -25.81
CA ARG A 235 -0.53 13.48 -24.95
C ARG A 235 0.89 13.31 -25.50
N TYR A 236 1.55 14.43 -25.75
CA TYR A 236 2.92 14.48 -26.22
C TYR A 236 3.68 15.58 -25.47
N ARG A 237 4.82 15.25 -24.86
CA ARG A 237 5.65 16.17 -24.07
C ARG A 237 4.87 17.02 -23.07
N ASN A 238 3.92 16.38 -22.36
CA ASN A 238 3.01 16.99 -21.37
C ASN A 238 1.94 17.96 -21.92
N GLU A 239 1.81 18.06 -23.23
CA GLU A 239 0.75 18.83 -23.91
C GLU A 239 -0.29 17.89 -24.52
N PHE A 240 -1.53 18.38 -24.61
CA PHE A 240 -2.62 17.65 -25.25
C PHE A 240 -2.80 18.17 -26.67
N GLU A 241 -2.69 17.27 -27.63
CA GLU A 241 -2.82 17.57 -29.07
C GLU A 241 -3.82 16.63 -29.74
N LEU A 242 -4.29 17.01 -30.89
CA LEU A 242 -5.07 16.16 -31.79
C LEU A 242 -4.17 15.74 -32.97
N VAL A 243 -3.94 14.46 -33.14
CA VAL A 243 -3.09 13.91 -34.19
C VAL A 243 -3.79 12.82 -34.99
N THR A 244 -3.29 12.55 -36.18
CA THR A 244 -3.77 11.43 -37.01
C THR A 244 -3.34 10.09 -36.41
N PRO A 245 -4.13 9.02 -36.56
CA PRO A 245 -3.84 7.70 -35.97
C PRO A 245 -2.47 7.13 -36.29
N ASP A 246 -1.92 7.48 -37.47
CA ASP A 246 -0.61 6.97 -37.93
C ASP A 246 0.58 7.50 -37.11
N ARG A 247 0.39 8.60 -36.37
CA ARG A 247 1.42 9.22 -35.56
C ARG A 247 1.40 8.75 -34.10
N VAL A 248 0.43 7.91 -33.74
CA VAL A 248 0.25 7.45 -32.36
C VAL A 248 1.10 6.22 -32.12
N ASP A 249 1.96 6.27 -31.11
CA ASP A 249 2.88 5.19 -30.76
C ASP A 249 2.30 4.26 -29.70
N LEU A 250 1.61 4.83 -28.72
CA LEU A 250 1.13 4.15 -27.53
C LEU A 250 -0.30 4.57 -27.19
N MET A 251 -0.98 3.74 -26.40
CA MET A 251 -2.30 4.05 -25.86
C MET A 251 -2.36 3.69 -24.37
N ASP A 252 -3.06 4.50 -23.57
CA ASP A 252 -3.38 4.21 -22.19
C ASP A 252 -4.15 2.89 -22.05
N VAL A 253 -3.89 2.13 -20.99
CA VAL A 253 -4.56 0.84 -20.74
C VAL A 253 -5.98 1.04 -20.27
N SER A 254 -6.21 1.97 -19.33
CA SER A 254 -7.50 2.25 -18.71
C SER A 254 -7.53 3.67 -18.13
N PRO A 255 -8.69 4.32 -18.05
CA PRO A 255 -8.84 5.59 -17.33
C PRO A 255 -8.48 5.51 -15.84
N GLN A 256 -8.67 4.36 -15.21
CA GLN A 256 -8.31 4.11 -13.81
C GLN A 256 -6.79 4.17 -13.54
N GLN A 257 -5.99 4.15 -14.58
CA GLN A 257 -4.53 4.24 -14.50
C GLN A 257 -4.03 5.52 -13.82
N VAL A 258 -4.80 6.60 -13.86
CA VAL A 258 -4.40 7.92 -13.33
C VAL A 258 -4.53 7.98 -11.81
N VAL A 259 -5.47 7.27 -11.24
CA VAL A 259 -5.86 7.37 -9.82
C VAL A 259 -5.32 6.22 -8.98
N SER A 260 -5.30 6.42 -7.65
CA SER A 260 -4.96 5.38 -6.67
C SER A 260 -6.12 4.39 -6.47
N ILE A 261 -5.87 3.33 -5.71
CA ILE A 261 -6.88 2.33 -5.39
C ILE A 261 -8.07 2.95 -4.63
N ALA A 262 -7.81 3.79 -3.63
CA ALA A 262 -8.88 4.44 -2.88
C ALA A 262 -9.72 5.38 -3.76
N ALA A 263 -9.09 6.18 -4.60
CA ALA A 263 -9.79 7.05 -5.53
C ALA A 263 -10.56 6.25 -6.61
N ALA A 264 -10.03 5.12 -7.07
CA ALA A 264 -10.69 4.25 -8.04
C ALA A 264 -11.94 3.54 -7.51
N LEU A 265 -12.14 3.50 -6.20
CA LEU A 265 -13.35 2.97 -5.55
C LEU A 265 -14.50 3.98 -5.46
N ILE A 266 -14.26 5.26 -5.76
CA ILE A 266 -15.30 6.29 -5.73
C ILE A 266 -16.15 6.18 -7.00
N PRO A 267 -17.44 5.84 -6.88
CA PRO A 267 -18.33 5.82 -8.04
C PRO A 267 -18.58 7.25 -8.54
N PHE A 268 -18.66 7.42 -9.87
CA PHE A 268 -18.86 8.72 -10.53
C PHE A 268 -17.80 9.77 -10.17
N LEU A 269 -16.55 9.33 -9.96
CA LEU A 269 -15.44 10.21 -9.59
C LEU A 269 -15.25 11.40 -10.56
N GLU A 270 -15.53 11.19 -11.86
CA GLU A 270 -15.43 12.22 -12.90
C GLU A 270 -16.40 13.39 -12.72
N HIS A 271 -17.45 13.22 -11.91
CA HIS A 271 -18.44 14.26 -11.59
C HIS A 271 -18.13 15.01 -10.28
N ASP A 272 -17.15 14.54 -9.51
CA ASP A 272 -16.78 15.12 -8.23
C ASP A 272 -15.65 16.15 -8.36
N ASP A 273 -15.70 17.19 -7.55
CA ASP A 273 -14.59 18.10 -7.38
C ASP A 273 -13.38 17.37 -6.72
N ALA A 274 -12.18 17.69 -7.17
CA ALA A 274 -10.95 17.06 -6.68
C ALA A 274 -10.80 17.18 -5.15
N ASN A 275 -11.18 18.32 -4.56
CA ASN A 275 -11.10 18.54 -3.12
C ASN A 275 -12.01 17.57 -2.35
N ARG A 276 -13.24 17.35 -2.85
CA ARG A 276 -14.19 16.42 -2.21
C ARG A 276 -13.82 14.97 -2.44
N ALA A 277 -13.29 14.63 -3.60
CA ALA A 277 -12.74 13.30 -3.87
C ALA A 277 -11.54 12.95 -2.94
N LEU A 278 -10.67 13.93 -2.67
CA LEU A 278 -9.58 13.80 -1.70
C LEU A 278 -10.13 13.49 -0.29
N MET A 279 -11.10 14.28 0.18
CA MET A 279 -11.73 14.04 1.49
C MET A 279 -12.39 12.66 1.54
N GLY A 280 -13.15 12.29 0.52
CA GLY A 280 -13.84 11.00 0.43
C GLY A 280 -12.89 9.81 0.42
N SER A 281 -11.78 9.87 -0.33
CA SER A 281 -10.75 8.82 -0.34
C SER A 281 -10.09 8.66 1.02
N ASN A 282 -9.82 9.76 1.73
CA ASN A 282 -9.28 9.73 3.08
C ASN A 282 -10.28 9.15 4.09
N MET A 283 -11.58 9.47 3.97
CA MET A 283 -12.63 8.96 4.87
C MET A 283 -12.85 7.45 4.69
N MET A 284 -12.80 6.91 3.48
CA MET A 284 -12.94 5.46 3.24
C MET A 284 -11.90 4.65 4.01
N ARG A 285 -10.68 5.18 4.20
CA ARG A 285 -9.63 4.51 4.98
C ARG A 285 -9.89 4.48 6.47
N GLN A 286 -10.77 5.34 6.98
CA GLN A 286 -11.13 5.44 8.39
C GLN A 286 -12.38 4.61 8.76
N ALA A 287 -13.02 3.97 7.78
CA ALA A 287 -14.22 3.18 8.00
C ALA A 287 -13.94 2.02 8.97
N VAL A 288 -14.78 1.92 10.00
CA VAL A 288 -14.71 0.84 11.01
C VAL A 288 -15.56 -0.34 10.53
N PRO A 289 -15.06 -1.58 10.64
CA PRO A 289 -15.84 -2.77 10.32
C PRO A 289 -17.09 -2.87 11.18
N THR A 290 -18.25 -3.03 10.53
CA THR A 290 -19.53 -3.22 11.20
C THR A 290 -19.79 -4.68 11.52
N LEU A 291 -20.71 -4.96 12.44
CA LEU A 291 -21.08 -6.32 12.85
C LEU A 291 -21.63 -7.14 11.68
N SER A 292 -22.50 -6.55 10.88
CA SER A 292 -22.94 -7.08 9.60
C SER A 292 -22.49 -6.16 8.47
N THR A 293 -21.93 -6.73 7.42
CA THR A 293 -21.45 -5.99 6.25
C THR A 293 -22.47 -6.09 5.12
N GLU A 294 -22.52 -5.08 4.28
CA GLU A 294 -23.41 -5.02 3.12
C GLU A 294 -22.63 -4.50 1.91
N THR A 295 -22.69 -5.21 0.78
CA THR A 295 -22.05 -4.76 -0.45
C THR A 295 -22.68 -3.46 -0.96
N PRO A 296 -21.89 -2.54 -1.53
CA PRO A 296 -22.42 -1.31 -2.10
C PRO A 296 -23.31 -1.62 -3.31
N LEU A 297 -24.47 -0.92 -3.40
CA LEU A 297 -25.38 -1.06 -4.52
C LEU A 297 -24.80 -0.52 -5.83
N VAL A 298 -23.92 0.46 -5.74
CA VAL A 298 -23.20 1.05 -6.88
C VAL A 298 -21.72 0.94 -6.60
N GLY A 299 -21.00 0.29 -7.49
CA GLY A 299 -19.54 0.05 -7.36
C GLY A 299 -18.81 0.35 -8.66
N THR A 300 -17.50 0.29 -8.61
CA THR A 300 -16.59 0.56 -9.74
C THR A 300 -15.98 -0.71 -10.35
N GLY A 301 -16.22 -1.88 -9.75
CA GLY A 301 -15.61 -3.16 -10.11
C GLY A 301 -14.23 -3.39 -9.48
N MET A 302 -13.66 -2.42 -8.78
CA MET A 302 -12.40 -2.57 -8.05
C MET A 302 -12.58 -3.30 -6.71
N GLU A 303 -13.79 -3.37 -6.17
CA GLU A 303 -14.11 -3.90 -4.85
C GLU A 303 -13.63 -5.35 -4.70
N ARG A 304 -13.90 -6.21 -5.68
CA ARG A 304 -13.43 -7.61 -5.69
C ARG A 304 -11.91 -7.73 -5.74
N THR A 305 -11.28 -6.89 -6.57
CA THR A 305 -9.83 -6.91 -6.73
C THR A 305 -9.14 -6.48 -5.43
N VAL A 306 -9.66 -5.45 -4.77
CA VAL A 306 -9.13 -4.95 -3.49
C VAL A 306 -9.33 -5.99 -2.40
N ALA A 307 -10.53 -6.56 -2.25
CA ALA A 307 -10.83 -7.59 -1.27
C ALA A 307 -9.90 -8.80 -1.43
N ARG A 308 -9.72 -9.29 -2.65
CA ARG A 308 -8.85 -10.43 -2.96
C ARG A 308 -7.37 -10.16 -2.65
N ASN A 309 -6.89 -8.94 -2.92
CA ASN A 309 -5.48 -8.59 -2.78
C ASN A 309 -5.12 -8.01 -1.40
N SER A 310 -6.09 -7.72 -0.54
CA SER A 310 -5.86 -7.19 0.80
C SER A 310 -5.14 -8.15 1.74
N GLY A 311 -5.38 -9.46 1.56
CA GLY A 311 -4.89 -10.52 2.44
C GLY A 311 -5.83 -10.84 3.61
N ASP A 312 -6.93 -10.12 3.78
CA ASP A 312 -7.95 -10.40 4.80
C ASP A 312 -8.86 -11.57 4.39
N CYS A 313 -9.03 -11.81 3.10
CA CYS A 313 -9.72 -12.98 2.58
C CYS A 313 -8.82 -14.20 2.57
N VAL A 314 -9.37 -15.35 2.87
CA VAL A 314 -8.71 -16.64 2.68
C VAL A 314 -8.95 -17.11 1.25
N ILE A 315 -7.89 -17.33 0.50
CA ILE A 315 -7.91 -17.67 -0.92
C ILE A 315 -7.40 -19.11 -1.14
N ALA A 316 -8.06 -19.88 -2.00
CA ALA A 316 -7.62 -21.22 -2.37
C ALA A 316 -6.27 -21.19 -3.10
N LYS A 317 -5.27 -21.87 -2.54
CA LYS A 317 -3.93 -22.02 -3.14
C LYS A 317 -3.93 -22.99 -4.32
N ASN A 318 -4.75 -24.04 -4.22
CA ASN A 318 -4.90 -25.10 -5.22
C ASN A 318 -6.37 -25.38 -5.50
N ALA A 319 -6.66 -25.95 -6.65
CA ALA A 319 -8.00 -26.40 -6.99
C ALA A 319 -8.33 -27.70 -6.23
N GLY A 320 -9.59 -27.86 -5.82
CA GLY A 320 -9.99 -29.04 -5.04
C GLY A 320 -11.47 -29.09 -4.72
N ILE A 321 -11.81 -29.95 -3.77
CA ILE A 321 -13.15 -30.12 -3.23
C ILE A 321 -13.08 -29.85 -1.74
N ILE A 322 -14.02 -29.07 -1.24
CA ILE A 322 -14.16 -28.78 0.20
C ILE A 322 -14.59 -30.05 0.91
N GLU A 323 -13.77 -30.56 1.81
CA GLU A 323 -14.04 -31.80 2.54
C GLU A 323 -14.70 -31.51 3.88
N LYS A 324 -14.26 -30.47 4.58
CA LYS A 324 -14.82 -30.07 5.86
C LYS A 324 -14.72 -28.57 6.08
N VAL A 325 -15.75 -27.98 6.64
CA VAL A 325 -15.82 -26.58 7.05
C VAL A 325 -16.25 -26.49 8.50
N ASP A 326 -15.49 -25.78 9.29
CA ASP A 326 -15.90 -25.36 10.63
C ASP A 326 -15.55 -23.88 10.84
N SER A 327 -15.96 -23.30 11.95
CA SER A 327 -15.72 -21.87 12.24
C SER A 327 -14.23 -21.51 12.34
N GLY A 328 -13.37 -22.46 12.63
CA GLY A 328 -11.93 -22.25 12.85
C GLY A 328 -11.06 -22.67 11.67
N ARG A 329 -11.56 -23.50 10.75
CA ARG A 329 -10.75 -24.02 9.65
C ARG A 329 -11.59 -24.51 8.46
N ILE A 330 -10.95 -24.52 7.28
CA ILE A 330 -11.47 -25.09 6.05
C ILE A 330 -10.47 -26.12 5.55
N VAL A 331 -10.96 -27.31 5.21
CA VAL A 331 -10.15 -28.42 4.70
C VAL A 331 -10.50 -28.65 3.24
N VAL A 332 -9.51 -28.50 2.36
CA VAL A 332 -9.66 -28.67 0.91
C VAL A 332 -8.85 -29.88 0.44
N ARG A 333 -9.51 -30.86 -0.12
CA ARG A 333 -8.86 -32.00 -0.78
C ARG A 333 -8.47 -31.60 -2.20
N LYS A 334 -7.17 -31.63 -2.51
CA LYS A 334 -6.63 -31.28 -3.81
C LYS A 334 -7.03 -32.26 -4.89
N ASN A 335 -7.09 -31.82 -6.13
CA ASN A 335 -7.21 -32.71 -7.26
C ASN A 335 -5.92 -33.53 -7.43
N LEU A 336 -6.04 -34.80 -7.79
CA LEU A 336 -4.90 -35.70 -7.96
C LEU A 336 -3.84 -35.20 -8.95
N LYS A 337 -4.23 -34.35 -9.90
CA LYS A 337 -3.33 -33.76 -10.91
C LYS A 337 -2.41 -32.68 -10.33
N ASP A 338 -2.80 -32.04 -9.22
CA ASP A 338 -2.08 -30.93 -8.61
C ASP A 338 -1.13 -31.39 -7.47
N ILE A 339 -1.10 -32.70 -7.20
CA ILE A 339 -0.21 -33.27 -6.19
C ILE A 339 1.13 -33.56 -6.86
N SER A 340 2.12 -32.73 -6.67
CA SER A 340 3.50 -32.95 -7.13
C SER A 340 4.30 -33.71 -6.08
N GLY A 341 4.67 -34.94 -6.37
CA GLY A 341 5.61 -35.74 -5.58
C GLY A 341 5.15 -36.04 -4.15
N THR A 342 5.92 -35.68 -3.15
CA THR A 342 5.68 -35.91 -1.71
C THR A 342 4.76 -34.90 -1.05
N GLY A 343 4.02 -34.07 -1.82
CA GLY A 343 3.12 -33.04 -1.31
C GLY A 343 1.89 -33.61 -0.61
N SER A 344 1.37 -32.90 0.41
CA SER A 344 0.12 -33.23 1.07
C SER A 344 -1.06 -33.24 0.07
N ALA A 345 -1.93 -34.22 0.17
CA ALA A 345 -3.16 -34.28 -0.62
C ALA A 345 -4.26 -33.32 -0.16
N VAL A 346 -4.05 -32.67 0.98
CA VAL A 346 -5.02 -31.80 1.63
C VAL A 346 -4.37 -30.45 1.96
N ASP A 347 -5.09 -29.36 1.72
CA ASP A 347 -4.77 -28.01 2.20
C ASP A 347 -5.69 -27.68 3.37
N ILE A 348 -5.10 -27.24 4.49
CA ILE A 348 -5.81 -26.78 5.67
C ILE A 348 -5.65 -25.28 5.79
N TYR A 349 -6.76 -24.56 5.83
CA TYR A 349 -6.81 -23.10 6.01
C TYR A 349 -7.38 -22.81 7.39
N ASN A 350 -6.54 -22.31 8.29
CA ASN A 350 -6.98 -21.85 9.62
C ASN A 350 -7.53 -20.44 9.51
N LEU A 351 -8.69 -20.19 10.10
CA LEU A 351 -9.37 -18.91 10.09
C LEU A 351 -9.00 -18.10 11.33
N ILE A 352 -8.78 -16.79 11.13
CA ILE A 352 -8.54 -15.84 12.22
C ILE A 352 -9.88 -15.50 12.86
N LYS A 353 -9.96 -15.67 14.17
CA LYS A 353 -11.21 -15.46 14.94
C LYS A 353 -11.01 -14.42 16.03
N TYR A 354 -11.81 -13.34 15.98
CA TYR A 354 -11.92 -12.33 17.04
C TYR A 354 -10.58 -11.82 17.58
N THR A 355 -9.63 -11.51 16.70
CA THR A 355 -8.35 -10.93 17.10
C THR A 355 -8.41 -9.41 17.04
N ARG A 356 -7.59 -8.77 17.86
CA ARG A 356 -7.47 -7.33 17.92
C ARG A 356 -6.60 -6.81 16.76
N SER A 357 -7.07 -5.78 16.06
CA SER A 357 -6.26 -5.03 15.11
C SER A 357 -5.42 -3.94 15.79
N ASN A 358 -4.53 -3.29 15.06
CA ASN A 358 -3.73 -2.17 15.57
C ASN A 358 -4.59 -0.99 16.07
N GLN A 359 -5.76 -0.79 15.51
CA GLN A 359 -6.73 0.25 15.88
C GLN A 359 -7.86 -0.29 16.78
N ASN A 360 -7.64 -1.39 17.48
CA ASN A 360 -8.61 -2.02 18.37
C ASN A 360 -9.90 -2.52 17.70
N THR A 361 -9.91 -2.66 16.39
CA THR A 361 -11.05 -3.24 15.66
C THR A 361 -10.99 -4.78 15.70
N CYS A 362 -12.13 -5.43 15.50
CA CYS A 362 -12.23 -6.87 15.50
C CYS A 362 -11.90 -7.47 14.13
N ILE A 363 -10.92 -8.33 14.07
CA ILE A 363 -10.60 -9.14 12.88
C ILE A 363 -11.24 -10.51 13.08
N ASN A 364 -12.17 -10.86 12.20
CA ASN A 364 -12.87 -12.14 12.24
C ASN A 364 -13.13 -12.64 10.82
N GLN A 365 -12.66 -13.83 10.49
CA GLN A 365 -12.88 -14.47 9.19
C GLN A 365 -14.07 -15.42 9.26
N LYS A 366 -14.97 -15.32 8.27
CA LYS A 366 -16.18 -16.16 8.14
C LYS A 366 -16.09 -16.99 6.88
N PRO A 367 -16.26 -18.34 6.94
CA PRO A 367 -16.30 -19.18 5.74
C PRO A 367 -17.56 -18.85 4.91
N ILE A 368 -17.38 -18.80 3.58
CA ILE A 368 -18.47 -18.58 2.61
C ILE A 368 -18.80 -19.85 1.81
N VAL A 369 -17.95 -20.88 1.92
CA VAL A 369 -18.06 -22.14 1.19
C VAL A 369 -18.72 -23.22 2.05
N SER A 370 -19.34 -24.19 1.41
CA SER A 370 -19.98 -25.34 2.03
C SER A 370 -19.24 -26.64 1.74
N GLU A 371 -19.48 -27.67 2.56
CA GLU A 371 -18.91 -29.01 2.33
C GLU A 371 -19.38 -29.56 0.98
N GLY A 372 -18.45 -30.10 0.21
CA GLY A 372 -18.72 -30.65 -1.13
C GLY A 372 -18.55 -29.68 -2.29
N ASP A 373 -18.36 -28.37 -2.02
CA ASP A 373 -18.14 -27.37 -3.07
C ASP A 373 -16.82 -27.62 -3.80
N ARG A 374 -16.83 -27.34 -5.10
CA ARG A 374 -15.63 -27.37 -5.94
C ARG A 374 -15.05 -25.98 -6.02
N VAL A 375 -13.77 -25.86 -5.71
CA VAL A 375 -13.04 -24.60 -5.74
C VAL A 375 -11.88 -24.66 -6.72
N SER A 376 -11.64 -23.55 -7.40
CA SER A 376 -10.50 -23.33 -8.28
C SER A 376 -9.39 -22.59 -7.54
N LYS A 377 -8.18 -22.66 -8.06
CA LYS A 377 -7.09 -21.84 -7.54
C LYS A 377 -7.45 -20.35 -7.66
N GLY A 378 -7.41 -19.65 -6.54
CA GLY A 378 -7.70 -18.22 -6.46
C GLY A 378 -9.13 -17.87 -6.07
N ASP A 379 -10.01 -18.87 -5.83
CA ASP A 379 -11.34 -18.63 -5.29
C ASP A 379 -11.26 -18.24 -3.81
N ILE A 380 -12.18 -17.39 -3.38
CA ILE A 380 -12.27 -16.94 -1.98
C ILE A 380 -13.01 -18.00 -1.18
N LEU A 381 -12.42 -18.45 -0.08
CA LEU A 381 -12.95 -19.48 0.82
C LEU A 381 -13.61 -18.88 2.06
N ALA A 382 -13.06 -17.76 2.55
CA ALA A 382 -13.60 -17.07 3.70
C ALA A 382 -13.43 -15.55 3.54
N ASP A 383 -14.46 -14.82 3.96
CA ASP A 383 -14.47 -13.38 4.01
C ASP A 383 -13.77 -12.86 5.26
N GLY A 384 -13.06 -11.74 5.12
CA GLY A 384 -12.47 -10.99 6.21
C GLY A 384 -13.38 -9.90 6.78
N SER A 385 -12.78 -9.01 7.56
CA SER A 385 -13.47 -7.83 8.08
C SER A 385 -13.84 -6.88 6.93
N SER A 386 -15.01 -6.25 6.98
CA SER A 386 -15.51 -5.35 5.94
C SER A 386 -15.53 -5.93 4.52
N ILE A 387 -15.73 -7.23 4.41
CA ILE A 387 -15.85 -7.94 3.14
C ILE A 387 -17.12 -8.78 3.19
N ASP A 388 -17.88 -8.79 2.08
CA ASP A 388 -19.09 -9.57 1.92
C ASP A 388 -19.08 -10.26 0.56
N LEU A 389 -19.21 -11.60 0.57
CA LEU A 389 -19.14 -12.45 -0.62
C LEU A 389 -17.94 -12.15 -1.55
N GLY A 390 -16.79 -11.84 -0.95
CA GLY A 390 -15.57 -11.53 -1.67
C GLY A 390 -15.50 -10.14 -2.28
N GLU A 391 -16.42 -9.26 -1.94
CA GLU A 391 -16.42 -7.85 -2.33
C GLU A 391 -16.18 -6.95 -1.11
N LEU A 392 -15.49 -5.83 -1.32
CA LEU A 392 -15.25 -4.85 -0.27
C LEU A 392 -16.57 -4.18 0.15
N ALA A 393 -16.90 -4.27 1.43
CA ALA A 393 -18.12 -3.76 2.04
C ALA A 393 -17.78 -2.92 3.27
N LEU A 394 -17.42 -1.63 3.06
CA LEU A 394 -16.95 -0.73 4.11
C LEU A 394 -18.04 -0.21 5.05
N GLY A 395 -19.30 -0.38 4.71
CA GLY A 395 -20.42 0.19 5.47
C GLY A 395 -21.74 -0.45 5.13
N GLN A 396 -22.80 0.36 5.20
CA GLN A 396 -24.19 -0.02 5.00
C GLN A 396 -24.86 0.87 3.96
N ASN A 397 -25.79 0.32 3.17
CA ASN A 397 -26.62 1.11 2.27
C ASN A 397 -27.78 1.74 3.06
N ILE A 398 -27.79 3.08 3.13
CA ILE A 398 -28.74 3.84 3.95
C ILE A 398 -29.49 4.83 3.06
N LYS A 399 -30.82 4.95 3.26
CA LYS A 399 -31.63 6.02 2.66
C LYS A 399 -31.29 7.35 3.31
N ILE A 400 -30.97 8.36 2.50
CA ILE A 400 -30.59 9.69 2.95
C ILE A 400 -31.63 10.70 2.42
N ALA A 401 -32.08 11.66 3.25
CA ALA A 401 -32.84 12.82 2.85
C ALA A 401 -31.95 14.07 2.97
N PHE A 402 -31.83 14.84 1.89
CA PHE A 402 -31.11 16.11 1.86
C PHE A 402 -32.09 17.24 2.13
N MET A 403 -32.25 17.62 3.37
CA MET A 403 -33.15 18.68 3.80
C MET A 403 -32.73 19.28 5.15
N PRO A 404 -32.98 20.57 5.42
CA PRO A 404 -32.85 21.11 6.77
C PRO A 404 -33.91 20.53 7.69
N TRP A 405 -33.54 20.18 8.92
CA TRP A 405 -34.46 19.61 9.90
C TRP A 405 -34.32 20.27 11.26
N HIS A 406 -35.22 21.23 11.58
CA HIS A 406 -35.26 21.96 12.85
C HIS A 406 -33.93 22.51 13.38
N GLY A 407 -32.94 22.74 12.50
CA GLY A 407 -31.61 23.22 12.86
C GLY A 407 -30.68 22.16 13.46
N TYR A 408 -31.14 20.92 13.70
CA TYR A 408 -30.31 19.87 14.27
C TYR A 408 -29.24 19.29 13.31
N ASN A 409 -29.38 19.57 12.02
CA ASN A 409 -28.36 19.21 10.99
C ASN A 409 -27.61 20.44 10.48
N PHE A 410 -27.38 21.44 11.34
CA PHE A 410 -26.63 22.64 11.01
C PHE A 410 -25.14 22.29 10.74
N GLU A 411 -24.58 22.90 9.68
CA GLU A 411 -23.23 22.62 9.16
C GLU A 411 -23.07 21.14 8.75
N ASP A 412 -22.09 20.43 9.33
CA ASP A 412 -21.76 19.03 9.01
C ASP A 412 -22.49 18.03 9.92
N SER A 413 -23.46 18.47 10.72
CA SER A 413 -24.23 17.61 11.61
C SER A 413 -25.16 16.69 10.81
N ILE A 414 -25.19 15.41 11.19
CA ILE A 414 -26.05 14.39 10.57
C ILE A 414 -27.00 13.82 11.62
N LEU A 415 -28.31 13.77 11.30
CA LEU A 415 -29.31 13.07 12.11
C LEU A 415 -29.45 11.65 11.60
N ILE A 416 -29.44 10.69 12.50
CA ILE A 416 -29.70 9.28 12.20
C ILE A 416 -31.06 8.85 12.77
N SER A 417 -31.72 7.93 12.06
CA SER A 417 -32.98 7.32 12.52
C SER A 417 -32.69 6.31 13.66
N ASP A 418 -33.58 6.26 14.66
CA ASP A 418 -33.55 5.27 15.73
C ASP A 418 -33.57 3.83 15.20
N ARG A 419 -34.18 3.59 14.05
CA ARG A 419 -34.18 2.28 13.37
C ARG A 419 -32.79 1.76 13.06
N LEU A 420 -31.80 2.62 12.72
CA LEU A 420 -30.44 2.21 12.47
C LEU A 420 -29.76 1.63 13.71
N VAL A 421 -30.12 2.13 14.89
CA VAL A 421 -29.65 1.61 16.16
C VAL A 421 -30.36 0.31 16.50
N GLN A 422 -31.69 0.23 16.31
CA GLN A 422 -32.49 -0.97 16.59
C GLN A 422 -32.11 -2.16 15.69
N GLU A 423 -31.73 -1.91 14.45
CA GLU A 423 -31.31 -2.93 13.48
C GLU A 423 -29.81 -3.26 13.55
N ASP A 424 -29.06 -2.70 14.49
CA ASP A 424 -27.60 -2.86 14.65
C ASP A 424 -26.79 -2.55 13.37
N LYS A 425 -27.28 -1.65 12.52
CA LYS A 425 -26.68 -1.36 11.20
C LYS A 425 -25.26 -0.79 11.30
N LEU A 426 -24.99 0.05 12.30
CA LEU A 426 -23.69 0.71 12.50
C LEU A 426 -22.93 0.17 13.73
N THR A 427 -23.40 -0.90 14.33
CA THR A 427 -22.79 -1.53 15.50
C THR A 427 -21.45 -2.15 15.13
N SER A 428 -20.44 -1.89 15.94
CA SER A 428 -19.07 -2.40 15.76
C SER A 428 -18.54 -3.06 17.04
N ILE A 429 -17.57 -3.94 16.88
CA ILE A 429 -16.87 -4.62 17.99
C ILE A 429 -15.47 -4.03 18.12
N HIS A 430 -15.14 -3.54 19.31
CA HIS A 430 -13.81 -3.06 19.63
C HIS A 430 -13.18 -3.95 20.70
N ILE A 431 -11.94 -4.36 20.46
CA ILE A 431 -11.16 -5.20 21.37
C ILE A 431 -10.02 -4.36 21.93
N VAL A 432 -10.09 -4.07 23.23
CA VAL A 432 -9.04 -3.35 23.96
C VAL A 432 -8.26 -4.35 24.78
N GLU A 433 -6.96 -4.29 24.72
CA GLU A 433 -6.05 -5.12 25.53
C GLU A 433 -5.41 -4.24 26.60
N GLU A 434 -5.72 -4.54 27.86
CA GLU A 434 -5.11 -3.89 29.02
C GLU A 434 -4.09 -4.84 29.65
N THR A 435 -2.86 -4.36 29.83
CA THR A 435 -1.77 -5.17 30.39
C THR A 435 -1.33 -4.58 31.71
N CYS A 436 -1.41 -5.37 32.76
CA CYS A 436 -0.90 -5.01 34.05
C CYS A 436 0.22 -5.98 34.46
N THR A 437 1.37 -5.45 34.82
CA THR A 437 2.53 -6.26 35.27
C THR A 437 2.80 -6.00 36.73
N SER A 438 2.69 -7.03 37.53
CA SER A 438 3.13 -7.01 38.92
C SER A 438 4.65 -6.86 39.01
N ARG A 439 5.14 -5.91 39.80
CA ARG A 439 6.56 -5.61 39.99
C ARG A 439 6.93 -5.60 41.45
N ASP A 440 8.19 -5.92 41.74
CA ASP A 440 8.74 -5.75 43.09
C ASP A 440 8.84 -4.25 43.42
N THR A 441 8.25 -3.87 44.54
CA THR A 441 8.32 -2.50 45.07
C THR A 441 9.25 -2.46 46.31
N LYS A 442 9.62 -1.24 46.74
CA LYS A 442 10.42 -1.06 47.96
C LYS A 442 9.71 -1.53 49.23
N LEU A 443 8.38 -1.70 49.18
CA LEU A 443 7.53 -2.16 50.27
C LEU A 443 7.21 -3.65 50.24
N GLY A 444 7.62 -4.34 49.16
CA GLY A 444 7.36 -5.74 48.87
C GLY A 444 6.88 -5.98 47.45
N PRO A 445 6.66 -7.23 47.02
CA PRO A 445 6.11 -7.54 45.69
C PRO A 445 4.65 -7.06 45.63
N ASP A 446 4.31 -6.46 44.45
CA ASP A 446 2.92 -6.17 44.13
C ASP A 446 2.17 -7.46 43.83
N GLU A 447 0.95 -7.57 44.32
CA GLU A 447 0.08 -8.74 44.14
C GLU A 447 -1.18 -8.37 43.34
N ILE A 448 -1.69 -9.31 42.58
CA ILE A 448 -3.02 -9.20 41.96
C ILE A 448 -4.02 -9.72 42.99
N THR A 449 -4.85 -8.83 43.54
CA THR A 449 -5.78 -9.14 44.60
C THR A 449 -7.06 -8.30 44.48
N ALA A 450 -8.16 -8.80 45.03
CA ALA A 450 -9.40 -8.05 45.21
C ALA A 450 -9.34 -7.06 46.38
N ASP A 451 -8.42 -7.25 47.32
CA ASP A 451 -8.24 -6.37 48.49
C ASP A 451 -7.39 -5.14 48.11
N ILE A 452 -8.04 -4.15 47.54
CA ILE A 452 -7.42 -2.89 47.08
C ILE A 452 -7.83 -1.75 48.01
N PRO A 453 -6.90 -1.14 48.76
CA PRO A 453 -7.22 -0.04 49.67
C PRO A 453 -7.69 1.22 48.90
N ASN A 454 -8.63 1.97 49.48
CA ASN A 454 -9.17 3.22 48.94
C ASN A 454 -9.96 3.10 47.59
N VAL A 455 -10.50 1.93 47.29
CA VAL A 455 -11.42 1.69 46.21
C VAL A 455 -12.81 1.41 46.73
N GLY A 456 -13.84 1.99 46.13
CA GLY A 456 -15.22 1.80 46.57
C GLY A 456 -15.77 0.41 46.24
N ASP A 457 -16.67 -0.10 47.09
CA ASP A 457 -17.29 -1.43 46.97
C ASP A 457 -17.94 -1.71 45.61
N SER A 458 -18.48 -0.66 44.98
CA SER A 458 -19.09 -0.77 43.65
C SER A 458 -18.09 -1.12 42.53
N ALA A 459 -16.82 -0.71 42.68
CA ALA A 459 -15.75 -1.07 41.74
C ALA A 459 -15.19 -2.44 42.10
N LEU A 460 -15.04 -2.75 43.38
CA LEU A 460 -14.55 -4.06 43.84
C LEU A 460 -15.53 -5.20 43.54
N SER A 461 -16.84 -4.93 43.48
CA SER A 461 -17.84 -5.92 43.08
C SER A 461 -17.72 -6.44 41.67
N LYS A 462 -16.94 -5.75 40.83
CA LYS A 462 -16.62 -6.15 39.43
C LYS A 462 -15.44 -7.11 39.32
N LEU A 463 -14.77 -7.39 40.44
CA LEU A 463 -13.62 -8.29 40.53
C LEU A 463 -14.06 -9.63 41.17
N ASP A 464 -13.37 -10.70 40.77
CA ASP A 464 -13.47 -12.00 41.44
C ASP A 464 -12.58 -12.04 42.70
N GLU A 465 -12.58 -13.16 43.39
CA GLU A 465 -11.78 -13.37 44.61
C GLU A 465 -10.26 -13.24 44.37
N CYS A 466 -9.82 -13.42 43.14
CA CYS A 466 -8.42 -13.28 42.70
C CYS A 466 -8.07 -11.87 42.24
N GLY A 467 -9.01 -10.93 42.23
CA GLY A 467 -8.80 -9.58 41.75
C GLY A 467 -8.86 -9.42 40.22
N ILE A 468 -9.43 -10.39 39.50
CA ILE A 468 -9.61 -10.37 38.06
C ILE A 468 -11.02 -9.89 37.71
N VAL A 469 -11.15 -9.06 36.70
CA VAL A 469 -12.43 -8.49 36.25
C VAL A 469 -13.31 -9.58 35.66
N HIS A 470 -14.61 -9.63 36.07
CA HIS A 470 -15.52 -10.58 35.43
C HIS A 470 -16.04 -10.11 34.07
N ILE A 471 -16.60 -11.06 33.31
CA ILE A 471 -17.32 -10.76 32.06
C ILE A 471 -18.55 -9.93 32.37
N GLY A 472 -18.71 -8.78 31.71
CA GLY A 472 -19.83 -7.87 31.88
C GLY A 472 -19.63 -6.75 32.92
N ALA A 473 -18.42 -6.58 33.46
CA ALA A 473 -18.07 -5.56 34.46
C ALA A 473 -18.13 -4.11 33.95
#